data_9d22fb49a2675629bd2c4080358c0ffe
#
_entry.id   9d22fb49a2675629bd2c4080358c0ffe
#
_cell.length_a   1.000
_cell.length_b   1.000
_cell.length_c   1.000
_cell.angle_alpha   90.00
_cell.angle_beta   90.00
_cell.angle_gamma   90.00
#
_symmetry.space_group_name_H-M   'P 1'
#
loop_
_entity.id
_entity.type
_entity.pdbx_description
1 polymer ?
#
loop_
_entity_poly.entity_id
_entity_poly.type
_entity_poly.pdbx_seq_one_letter_code
_entity_poly.pdbx_strand_id
1 'polypeptide(L)'
;MSIAITTQIICFTVLSLVILMGALGVVLLESIVYSAFLLGGVFMSVAGLYLLLNASFVAAAQVLVYVGAVNVLIIFAIMLVNKKEDLKPINDIKSRRIISTSICLTLLSLLIRVDLTNVWSLSSPQNSIGEESTIRIGEHLFSDYLLPFEVASVLLLMAMIGAIVLARRDVMSKDISTGLPVDQELIEKSSEPLLTNKN
;
A
#
# COMPACT_ATOMS: atom_id res chain seq x y z
N MET A 1 -23.88 32.65 -7.81
CA MET A 1 -22.89 31.91 -8.59
C MET A 1 -21.44 32.18 -8.12
N SER A 2 -21.06 33.39 -7.77
CA SER A 2 -19.72 33.72 -7.27
C SER A 2 -19.35 33.06 -5.93
N ILE A 3 -20.28 32.97 -4.98
CA ILE A 3 -20.02 32.40 -3.64
C ILE A 3 -19.69 30.90 -3.72
N ALA A 4 -20.42 30.14 -4.54
CA ALA A 4 -20.16 28.69 -4.71
C ALA A 4 -18.77 28.43 -5.31
N ILE A 5 -18.39 29.21 -6.31
CA ILE A 5 -17.05 29.10 -6.95
C ILE A 5 -15.96 29.47 -5.96
N THR A 6 -16.16 30.52 -5.17
CA THR A 6 -15.17 30.94 -4.15
C THR A 6 -15.00 29.86 -3.07
N THR A 7 -16.09 29.26 -2.60
CA THR A 7 -16.02 28.18 -1.62
C THR A 7 -15.30 26.96 -2.19
N GLN A 8 -15.57 26.60 -3.43
CA GLN A 8 -14.88 25.48 -4.11
C GLN A 8 -13.38 25.70 -4.22
N ILE A 9 -12.94 26.92 -4.59
CA ILE A 9 -11.52 27.28 -4.69
C ILE A 9 -10.86 27.23 -3.31
N ILE A 10 -11.52 27.72 -2.27
CA ILE A 10 -10.99 27.69 -0.90
C ILE A 10 -10.82 26.23 -0.43
N CYS A 11 -11.86 25.39 -0.59
CA CYS A 11 -11.78 23.97 -0.23
C CYS A 11 -10.68 23.26 -1.00
N PHE A 12 -10.55 23.51 -2.30
CA PHE A 12 -9.50 22.93 -3.12
C PHE A 12 -8.10 23.33 -2.62
N THR A 13 -7.89 24.62 -2.32
CA THR A 13 -6.61 25.12 -1.83
C THR A 13 -6.24 24.50 -0.49
N VAL A 14 -7.20 24.41 0.44
CA VAL A 14 -6.97 23.82 1.76
C VAL A 14 -6.63 22.35 1.63
N LEU A 15 -7.42 21.55 0.88
CA LEU A 15 -7.17 20.12 0.68
C LEU A 15 -5.82 19.88 -0.01
N SER A 16 -5.50 20.67 -1.04
CA SER A 16 -4.21 20.59 -1.74
C SER A 16 -3.03 20.86 -0.81
N LEU A 17 -3.15 21.89 0.06
CA LEU A 17 -2.12 22.19 1.03
C LEU A 17 -1.93 21.06 2.05
N VAL A 18 -3.03 20.48 2.54
CA VAL A 18 -2.99 19.35 3.49
C VAL A 18 -2.32 18.13 2.84
N ILE A 19 -2.61 17.85 1.57
CA ILE A 19 -1.98 16.74 0.83
C ILE A 19 -0.47 16.99 0.68
N LEU A 20 -0.06 18.18 0.28
CA LEU A 20 1.36 18.50 0.11
C LEU A 20 2.13 18.43 1.42
N MET A 21 1.59 19.02 2.49
CA MET A 21 2.20 18.97 3.81
C MET A 21 2.23 17.55 4.38
N GLY A 22 1.14 16.81 4.20
CA GLY A 22 1.05 15.41 4.60
C GLY A 22 2.04 14.52 3.83
N ALA A 23 2.13 14.67 2.52
CA ALA A 23 3.06 13.92 1.68
C ALA A 23 4.53 14.18 2.05
N LEU A 24 4.89 15.45 2.32
CA LEU A 24 6.21 15.78 2.85
C LEU A 24 6.45 15.17 4.22
N GLY A 25 5.46 15.20 5.10
CA GLY A 25 5.54 14.60 6.42
C GLY A 25 5.76 13.08 6.36
N VAL A 26 5.07 12.36 5.46
CA VAL A 26 5.26 10.92 5.25
C VAL A 26 6.71 10.57 4.91
N VAL A 27 7.38 11.40 4.13
CA VAL A 27 8.77 11.16 3.68
C VAL A 27 9.80 11.59 4.72
N LEU A 28 9.53 12.64 5.48
CA LEU A 28 10.48 13.24 6.43
C LEU A 28 10.46 12.59 7.81
N LEU A 29 9.38 11.89 8.17
CA LEU A 29 9.29 11.21 9.45
C LEU A 29 10.18 9.95 9.49
N GLU A 30 11.01 9.85 10.51
CA GLU A 30 11.91 8.70 10.72
C GLU A 30 11.15 7.45 11.20
N SER A 31 10.02 7.63 11.88
CA SER A 31 9.22 6.51 12.39
C SER A 31 8.21 6.04 11.34
N ILE A 32 8.36 4.80 10.91
CA ILE A 32 7.53 4.17 9.87
C ILE A 32 6.04 4.14 10.29
N VAL A 33 5.75 3.94 11.58
CA VAL A 33 4.37 3.87 12.08
C VAL A 33 3.65 5.22 11.95
N TYR A 34 4.29 6.32 12.37
CA TYR A 34 3.71 7.66 12.21
C TYR A 34 3.56 8.05 10.75
N SER A 35 4.52 7.65 9.91
CA SER A 35 4.46 7.87 8.46
C SER A 35 3.25 7.17 7.84
N ALA A 36 2.95 5.94 8.24
CA ALA A 36 1.80 5.20 7.76
C ALA A 36 0.45 5.81 8.21
N PHE A 37 0.36 6.31 9.45
CA PHE A 37 -0.82 7.05 9.89
C PHE A 37 -1.03 8.34 9.10
N LEU A 38 0.05 9.09 8.87
CA LEU A 38 -0.01 10.33 8.09
C LEU A 38 -0.42 10.06 6.64
N LEU A 39 0.03 8.93 6.06
CA LEU A 39 -0.38 8.48 4.73
C LEU A 39 -1.89 8.24 4.65
N GLY A 40 -2.50 7.67 5.69
CA GLY A 40 -3.96 7.53 5.79
C GLY A 40 -4.67 8.87 5.74
N GLY A 41 -4.15 9.90 6.42
CA GLY A 41 -4.65 11.27 6.37
C GLY A 41 -4.54 11.90 4.98
N VAL A 42 -3.44 11.67 4.28
CA VAL A 42 -3.25 12.09 2.88
C VAL A 42 -4.29 11.44 1.99
N PHE A 43 -4.51 10.13 2.09
CA PHE A 43 -5.53 9.43 1.30
C PHE A 43 -6.94 9.93 1.57
N MET A 44 -7.26 10.29 2.81
CA MET A 44 -8.55 10.89 3.16
C MET A 44 -8.72 12.27 2.51
N SER A 45 -7.67 13.07 2.47
CA SER A 45 -7.68 14.38 1.81
C SER A 45 -7.82 14.24 0.29
N VAL A 46 -7.22 13.21 -0.33
CA VAL A 46 -7.42 12.87 -1.75
C VAL A 46 -8.87 12.49 -2.03
N ALA A 47 -9.51 11.71 -1.15
CA ALA A 47 -10.95 11.42 -1.27
C ALA A 47 -11.79 12.70 -1.23
N GLY A 48 -11.42 13.67 -0.39
CA GLY A 48 -12.04 14.99 -0.35
C GLY A 48 -11.92 15.76 -1.68
N LEU A 49 -10.77 15.67 -2.36
CA LEU A 49 -10.60 16.24 -3.71
C LEU A 49 -11.52 15.56 -4.72
N TYR A 50 -11.68 14.24 -4.67
CA TYR A 50 -12.61 13.53 -5.56
C TYR A 50 -14.06 13.98 -5.35
N LEU A 51 -14.48 14.21 -4.10
CA LEU A 51 -15.81 14.78 -3.82
C LEU A 51 -15.94 16.19 -4.43
N LEU A 52 -14.91 17.00 -4.34
CA LEU A 52 -14.91 18.35 -4.92
C LEU A 52 -15.04 18.32 -6.46
N LEU A 53 -14.53 17.27 -7.11
CA LEU A 53 -14.66 17.02 -8.55
C LEU A 53 -15.99 16.35 -8.95
N ASN A 54 -16.93 16.17 -8.04
CA ASN A 54 -18.18 15.42 -8.23
C ASN A 54 -17.98 13.93 -8.60
N ALA A 55 -16.82 13.35 -8.29
CA ALA A 55 -16.49 11.95 -8.51
C ALA A 55 -16.79 11.11 -7.26
N SER A 56 -18.07 11.06 -6.84
CA SER A 56 -18.50 10.44 -5.58
C SER A 56 -18.17 8.94 -5.49
N PHE A 57 -18.32 8.20 -6.58
CA PHE A 57 -17.97 6.77 -6.63
C PHE A 57 -16.47 6.55 -6.40
N VAL A 58 -15.62 7.34 -7.06
CA VAL A 58 -14.16 7.24 -6.91
C VAL A 58 -13.73 7.65 -5.50
N ALA A 59 -14.38 8.67 -4.91
CA ALA A 59 -14.14 9.07 -3.54
C ALA A 59 -14.49 7.96 -2.54
N ALA A 60 -15.62 7.28 -2.72
CA ALA A 60 -16.01 6.15 -1.89
C ALA A 60 -15.02 4.99 -2.02
N ALA A 61 -14.60 4.64 -3.24
CA ALA A 61 -13.59 3.62 -3.48
C ALA A 61 -12.25 3.98 -2.83
N GLN A 62 -11.82 5.24 -2.90
CA GLN A 62 -10.61 5.74 -2.24
C GLN A 62 -10.64 5.49 -0.73
N VAL A 63 -11.75 5.83 -0.07
CA VAL A 63 -11.87 5.63 1.38
C VAL A 63 -11.94 4.15 1.74
N LEU A 64 -12.77 3.36 1.05
CA LEU A 64 -12.96 1.96 1.39
C LEU A 64 -11.71 1.11 1.11
N VAL A 65 -11.09 1.29 -0.04
CA VAL A 65 -9.96 0.46 -0.47
C VAL A 65 -8.64 1.00 0.08
N TYR A 66 -8.32 2.28 -0.18
CA TYR A 66 -7.01 2.83 0.20
C TYR A 66 -6.92 3.15 1.69
N VAL A 67 -7.90 3.84 2.27
CA VAL A 67 -7.87 4.19 3.69
C VAL A 67 -8.24 2.97 4.54
N GLY A 68 -9.33 2.28 4.21
CA GLY A 68 -9.88 1.20 5.01
C GLY A 68 -9.15 -0.13 4.91
N ALA A 69 -8.77 -0.57 3.70
CA ALA A 69 -8.13 -1.87 3.52
C ALA A 69 -6.60 -1.76 3.45
N VAL A 70 -6.07 -1.02 2.48
CA VAL A 70 -4.63 -1.01 2.18
C VAL A 70 -3.84 -0.34 3.30
N ASN A 71 -4.24 0.85 3.74
CA ASN A 71 -3.50 1.59 4.76
C ASN A 71 -3.53 0.87 6.11
N VAL A 72 -4.68 0.32 6.49
CA VAL A 72 -4.82 -0.48 7.72
C VAL A 72 -3.94 -1.73 7.65
N LEU A 73 -3.92 -2.43 6.50
CA LEU A 73 -3.05 -3.59 6.29
C LEU A 73 -1.57 -3.21 6.42
N ILE A 74 -1.15 -2.07 5.85
CA ILE A 74 0.22 -1.57 5.96
C ILE A 74 0.58 -1.29 7.42
N ILE A 75 -0.30 -0.62 8.18
CA ILE A 75 -0.07 -0.30 9.60
C ILE A 75 0.11 -1.60 10.40
N PHE A 76 -0.75 -2.59 10.23
CA PHE A 76 -0.62 -3.88 10.91
C PHE A 76 0.64 -4.62 10.50
N ALA A 77 0.98 -4.64 9.21
CA ALA A 77 2.19 -5.30 8.73
C ALA A 77 3.46 -4.67 9.32
N ILE A 78 3.54 -3.35 9.38
CA ILE A 78 4.69 -2.62 9.95
C ILE A 78 4.79 -2.86 11.45
N MET A 79 3.65 -2.87 12.16
CA MET A 79 3.63 -3.11 13.60
C MET A 79 4.08 -4.53 13.96
N LEU A 80 3.84 -5.51 13.07
CA LEU A 80 4.24 -6.91 13.28
C LEU A 80 5.73 -7.15 12.97
N VAL A 81 6.34 -6.32 12.13
CA VAL A 81 7.76 -6.44 11.76
C VAL A 81 8.63 -5.78 12.84
N ASN A 82 9.32 -6.60 13.64
CA ASN A 82 10.27 -6.13 14.65
C ASN A 82 11.58 -5.69 13.96
N LYS A 83 11.66 -4.41 13.59
CA LYS A 83 12.81 -3.85 12.89
C LYS A 83 13.91 -3.45 13.89
N LYS A 84 14.81 -4.38 14.20
CA LYS A 84 16.13 -4.10 14.74
C LYS A 84 17.15 -4.12 13.59
N GLU A 85 17.17 -3.10 12.78
CA GLU A 85 18.26 -2.89 11.83
C GLU A 85 19.12 -1.72 12.31
N ASP A 86 20.32 -2.05 12.80
CA ASP A 86 21.43 -1.11 12.89
C ASP A 86 21.81 -0.73 11.45
N LEU A 87 21.30 0.39 10.98
CA LEU A 87 21.69 0.96 9.68
C LEU A 87 23.16 1.34 9.74
N LYS A 88 24.04 0.50 9.18
CA LYS A 88 25.45 0.86 8.96
C LYS A 88 25.49 2.15 8.13
N PRO A 89 26.24 3.18 8.55
CA PRO A 89 26.37 4.41 7.78
C PRO A 89 27.03 4.10 6.44
N ILE A 90 26.27 4.26 5.36
CA ILE A 90 26.78 4.10 3.99
C ILE A 90 27.60 5.34 3.68
N ASN A 91 28.90 5.14 3.37
CA ASN A 91 29.93 6.18 3.27
C ASN A 91 29.74 7.18 2.11
N ASP A 92 28.74 7.00 1.20
CA ASP A 92 28.53 7.84 0.01
C ASP A 92 27.18 8.59 0.01
N ILE A 93 26.81 9.18 1.14
CA ILE A 93 25.53 9.88 1.30
C ILE A 93 25.43 11.11 0.38
N LYS A 94 26.52 11.81 0.11
CA LYS A 94 26.52 13.04 -0.70
C LYS A 94 26.27 12.76 -2.19
N SER A 95 26.97 11.80 -2.77
CA SER A 95 26.81 11.41 -4.18
C SER A 95 25.41 10.88 -4.46
N ARG A 96 24.90 10.02 -3.61
CA ARG A 96 23.55 9.45 -3.73
C ARG A 96 22.45 10.51 -3.62
N ARG A 97 22.60 11.48 -2.72
CA ARG A 97 21.65 12.59 -2.57
C ARG A 97 21.62 13.49 -3.81
N ILE A 98 22.77 13.80 -4.40
CA ILE A 98 22.85 14.63 -5.61
C ILE A 98 22.18 13.92 -6.80
N ILE A 99 22.46 12.63 -7.00
CA ILE A 99 21.85 11.83 -8.07
C ILE A 99 20.32 11.76 -7.90
N SER A 100 19.85 11.46 -6.70
CA SER A 100 18.41 11.40 -6.41
C SER A 100 17.72 12.74 -6.64
N THR A 101 18.30 13.84 -6.20
CA THR A 101 17.77 15.19 -6.41
C THR A 101 17.74 15.57 -7.89
N SER A 102 18.78 15.22 -8.65
CA SER A 102 18.86 15.47 -10.10
C SER A 102 17.76 14.73 -10.86
N ILE A 103 17.53 13.45 -10.54
CA ILE A 103 16.46 12.64 -11.14
C ILE A 103 15.09 13.24 -10.83
N CYS A 104 14.85 13.63 -9.57
CA CYS A 104 13.60 14.24 -9.14
C CYS A 104 13.34 15.57 -9.84
N LEU A 105 14.37 16.42 -10.00
CA LEU A 105 14.26 17.71 -10.67
C LEU A 105 13.99 17.54 -12.18
N THR A 106 14.62 16.55 -12.81
CA THR A 106 14.40 16.22 -14.23
C THR A 106 12.96 15.76 -14.44
N LEU A 107 12.46 14.86 -13.58
CA LEU A 107 11.08 14.37 -13.65
C LEU A 107 10.08 15.52 -13.46
N LEU A 108 10.30 16.37 -12.46
CA LEU A 108 9.47 17.55 -12.21
C LEU A 108 9.44 18.49 -13.42
N SER A 109 10.61 18.78 -14.02
CA SER A 109 10.71 19.61 -15.21
C SER A 109 9.95 19.02 -16.39
N LEU A 110 10.02 17.70 -16.56
CA LEU A 110 9.28 17.00 -17.61
C LEU A 110 7.76 17.12 -17.40
N LEU A 111 7.27 16.91 -16.18
CA LEU A 111 5.84 17.04 -15.85
C LEU A 111 5.33 18.46 -16.10
N ILE A 112 6.07 19.47 -15.65
CA ILE A 112 5.72 20.88 -15.90
C ILE A 112 5.69 21.17 -17.41
N ARG A 113 6.65 20.66 -18.18
CA ARG A 113 6.67 20.83 -19.65
C ARG A 113 5.44 20.22 -20.30
N VAL A 114 5.06 19.01 -19.91
CA VAL A 114 3.87 18.31 -20.42
C VAL A 114 2.60 19.10 -20.10
N ASP A 115 2.48 19.60 -18.89
CA ASP A 115 1.29 20.34 -18.43
C ASP A 115 1.13 21.67 -19.17
N LEU A 116 2.24 22.41 -19.37
CA LEU A 116 2.24 23.69 -20.09
C LEU A 116 2.11 23.55 -21.62
N THR A 117 2.52 22.41 -22.20
CA THR A 117 2.52 22.22 -23.65
C THR A 117 1.18 21.66 -24.17
N ASN A 118 0.46 20.91 -23.33
CA ASN A 118 -0.82 20.35 -23.71
C ASN A 118 -1.93 21.41 -23.66
N VAL A 119 -2.60 21.60 -24.81
CA VAL A 119 -3.83 22.40 -24.87
C VAL A 119 -4.98 21.55 -24.32
N TRP A 120 -5.30 21.74 -23.06
CA TRP A 120 -6.46 21.09 -22.43
C TRP A 120 -7.73 21.66 -23.04
N SER A 121 -8.41 20.90 -23.91
CA SER A 121 -9.75 21.25 -24.37
C SER A 121 -10.71 21.00 -23.21
N LEU A 122 -11.09 22.07 -22.52
CA LEU A 122 -12.13 22.03 -21.49
C LEU A 122 -13.46 21.77 -22.20
N SER A 123 -13.85 20.50 -22.30
CA SER A 123 -15.23 20.14 -22.66
C SER A 123 -16.17 20.79 -21.66
N SER A 124 -17.18 21.50 -22.17
CA SER A 124 -18.22 22.10 -21.31
C SER A 124 -18.73 21.07 -20.32
N PRO A 125 -18.88 21.43 -19.04
CA PRO A 125 -19.41 20.52 -18.04
C PRO A 125 -20.82 20.10 -18.47
N GLN A 126 -20.94 18.90 -19.00
CA GLN A 126 -22.21 18.26 -19.20
C GLN A 126 -22.75 18.02 -17.80
N ASN A 127 -23.90 18.61 -17.46
CA ASN A 127 -24.55 18.53 -16.16
C ASN A 127 -24.93 17.08 -15.82
N SER A 128 -23.95 16.25 -15.56
CA SER A 128 -24.16 14.93 -14.99
C SER A 128 -24.13 15.05 -13.46
N ILE A 129 -25.31 15.16 -12.89
CA ILE A 129 -25.55 15.04 -11.45
C ILE A 129 -24.98 13.69 -11.02
N GLY A 130 -24.26 13.65 -9.91
CA GLY A 130 -23.40 12.55 -9.47
C GLY A 130 -24.00 11.12 -9.47
N GLU A 131 -25.31 10.94 -9.48
CA GLU A 131 -25.97 9.63 -9.60
C GLU A 131 -25.85 9.01 -10.99
N GLU A 132 -25.96 9.81 -12.05
CA GLU A 132 -25.76 9.33 -13.44
C GLU A 132 -24.31 8.88 -13.69
N SER A 133 -23.35 9.45 -13.00
CA SER A 133 -21.93 9.09 -13.18
C SER A 133 -21.64 7.66 -12.73
N THR A 134 -22.25 7.20 -11.64
CA THR A 134 -22.06 5.84 -11.10
C THR A 134 -22.68 4.78 -12.02
N ILE A 135 -23.87 5.04 -12.54
CA ILE A 135 -24.57 4.15 -13.47
C ILE A 135 -23.77 4.02 -14.77
N ARG A 136 -23.29 5.13 -15.32
CA ARG A 136 -22.43 5.13 -16.53
C ARG A 136 -21.13 4.37 -16.34
N ILE A 137 -20.48 4.51 -15.18
CA ILE A 137 -19.30 3.70 -14.87
C ILE A 137 -19.64 2.21 -14.90
N GLY A 138 -20.79 1.81 -14.33
CA GLY A 138 -21.27 0.43 -14.37
C GLY A 138 -21.51 -0.06 -15.80
N GLU A 139 -22.21 0.71 -16.63
CA GLU A 139 -22.45 0.37 -18.04
C GLU A 139 -21.17 0.19 -18.83
N HIS A 140 -20.24 1.14 -18.74
CA HIS A 140 -18.95 1.05 -19.43
C HIS A 140 -18.09 -0.08 -18.91
N LEU A 141 -18.15 -0.39 -17.61
CA LEU A 141 -17.39 -1.48 -17.01
C LEU A 141 -17.81 -2.85 -17.54
N PHE A 142 -19.10 -3.03 -17.81
CA PHE A 142 -19.65 -4.30 -18.32
C PHE A 142 -19.83 -4.35 -19.85
N SER A 143 -19.54 -3.25 -20.57
CA SER A 143 -19.54 -3.21 -22.04
C SER A 143 -18.12 -3.06 -22.59
N ASP A 144 -17.59 -1.86 -22.53
CA ASP A 144 -16.32 -1.49 -23.17
C ASP A 144 -15.10 -2.00 -22.40
N TYR A 145 -15.20 -2.07 -21.06
CA TYR A 145 -14.12 -2.43 -20.14
C TYR A 145 -14.31 -3.80 -19.47
N LEU A 146 -15.07 -4.70 -20.10
CA LEU A 146 -15.32 -6.04 -19.59
C LEU A 146 -14.01 -6.82 -19.37
N LEU A 147 -13.09 -6.75 -20.33
CA LEU A 147 -11.82 -7.46 -20.25
C LEU A 147 -10.93 -7.01 -19.10
N PRO A 148 -10.68 -5.70 -18.87
CA PRO A 148 -10.00 -5.24 -17.66
C PRO A 148 -10.69 -5.65 -16.36
N PHE A 149 -12.02 -5.66 -16.33
CA PHE A 149 -12.79 -6.13 -15.17
C PHE A 149 -12.54 -7.61 -14.87
N GLU A 150 -12.57 -8.45 -15.90
CA GLU A 150 -12.29 -9.90 -15.77
C GLU A 150 -10.86 -10.16 -15.29
N VAL A 151 -9.87 -9.46 -15.87
CA VAL A 151 -8.47 -9.57 -15.43
C VAL A 151 -8.30 -9.13 -13.97
N ALA A 152 -8.97 -8.08 -13.53
CA ALA A 152 -8.94 -7.64 -12.14
C ALA A 152 -9.53 -8.71 -11.19
N SER A 153 -10.59 -9.39 -11.58
CA SER A 153 -11.18 -10.46 -10.77
C SER A 153 -10.25 -11.66 -10.61
N VAL A 154 -9.56 -12.07 -11.68
CA VAL A 154 -8.53 -13.12 -11.64
C VAL A 154 -7.35 -12.69 -10.76
N LEU A 155 -6.91 -11.43 -10.85
CA LEU A 155 -5.85 -10.88 -10.00
C LEU A 155 -6.22 -10.96 -8.52
N LEU A 156 -7.45 -10.59 -8.15
CA LEU A 156 -7.95 -10.68 -6.78
C LEU A 156 -7.97 -12.14 -6.28
N LEU A 157 -8.40 -13.07 -7.13
CA LEU A 157 -8.39 -14.50 -6.79
C LEU A 157 -6.97 -14.99 -6.54
N MET A 158 -6.03 -14.65 -7.41
CA MET A 158 -4.61 -15.01 -7.26
C MET A 158 -3.98 -14.39 -6.01
N ALA A 159 -4.30 -13.13 -5.71
CA ALA A 159 -3.83 -12.46 -4.50
C ALA A 159 -4.37 -13.16 -3.23
N MET A 160 -5.63 -13.56 -3.23
CA MET A 160 -6.24 -14.30 -2.11
C MET A 160 -5.57 -15.67 -1.91
N ILE A 161 -5.37 -16.43 -2.98
CA ILE A 161 -4.68 -17.73 -2.92
C ILE A 161 -3.24 -17.54 -2.43
N GLY A 162 -2.53 -16.55 -2.96
CA GLY A 162 -1.16 -16.21 -2.54
C GLY A 162 -1.07 -15.87 -1.05
N ALA A 163 -2.01 -15.07 -0.53
CA ALA A 163 -2.08 -14.73 0.87
C ALA A 163 -2.29 -15.96 1.77
N ILE A 164 -3.18 -16.88 1.36
CA ILE A 164 -3.45 -18.13 2.09
C ILE A 164 -2.22 -19.03 2.10
N VAL A 165 -1.55 -19.19 0.94
CA VAL A 165 -0.33 -20.01 0.83
C VAL A 165 0.79 -19.46 1.70
N LEU A 166 1.00 -18.14 1.71
CA LEU A 166 2.01 -17.49 2.55
C LEU A 166 1.68 -17.55 4.05
N ALA A 167 0.40 -17.44 4.40
CA ALA A 167 -0.04 -17.51 5.80
C ALA A 167 -0.05 -18.94 6.35
N ARG A 168 -0.10 -19.96 5.48
CA ARG A 168 -0.07 -21.37 5.89
C ARG A 168 1.31 -21.73 6.41
N ARG A 169 1.42 -21.92 7.71
CA ARG A 169 2.63 -22.39 8.36
C ARG A 169 2.86 -23.86 7.97
N ASP A 170 3.96 -24.17 7.31
CA ASP A 170 4.36 -25.54 7.04
C ASP A 170 4.67 -26.25 8.38
N VAL A 171 3.72 -27.01 8.86
CA VAL A 171 3.89 -27.92 10.02
C VAL A 171 4.71 -29.14 9.66
N MET A 172 4.94 -29.37 8.37
CA MET A 172 5.58 -30.59 7.84
C MET A 172 7.10 -30.69 8.07
N SER A 173 7.76 -29.65 8.55
CA SER A 173 9.23 -29.68 8.74
C SER A 173 9.70 -30.27 10.05
N LYS A 174 8.79 -30.50 11.01
CA LYS A 174 9.17 -30.94 12.35
C LYS A 174 9.06 -32.45 12.57
N ASP A 175 8.29 -33.15 11.74
CA ASP A 175 8.08 -34.60 11.91
C ASP A 175 9.12 -35.47 11.18
N ILE A 176 9.97 -34.85 10.29
CA ILE A 176 11.03 -35.59 9.60
C ILE A 176 12.35 -35.58 10.39
N SER A 177 12.56 -34.62 11.29
CA SER A 177 13.76 -34.59 12.12
C SER A 177 13.63 -35.31 13.47
N THR A 178 12.42 -35.79 13.79
CA THR A 178 12.18 -36.60 15.01
C THR A 178 11.92 -38.08 14.66
N GLY A 179 12.26 -38.48 13.44
CA GLY A 179 12.26 -39.88 13.01
C GLY A 179 13.53 -40.64 13.41
N LEU A 180 14.07 -40.39 14.58
CA LEU A 180 14.95 -41.37 15.24
C LEU A 180 14.04 -42.42 15.86
N PRO A 181 14.20 -43.72 15.48
CA PRO A 181 13.38 -44.76 16.01
C PRO A 181 13.62 -44.82 17.53
N VAL A 182 12.52 -44.76 18.28
CA VAL A 182 12.46 -44.88 19.75
C VAL A 182 13.17 -46.15 20.26
N ASP A 183 13.48 -47.08 19.39
CA ASP A 183 14.16 -48.35 19.71
C ASP A 183 15.65 -48.23 20.07
N GLN A 184 16.33 -47.12 19.67
CA GLN A 184 17.75 -46.97 20.02
C GLN A 184 18.00 -46.45 21.42
N GLU A 185 17.12 -45.62 21.96
CA GLU A 185 17.25 -45.09 23.35
C GLU A 185 16.96 -46.17 24.41
N LEU A 186 16.11 -47.14 24.06
CA LEU A 186 15.82 -48.27 24.95
C LEU A 186 16.94 -49.31 25.01
N ILE A 187 17.72 -49.45 23.93
CA ILE A 187 18.85 -50.37 23.83
C ILE A 187 20.07 -49.80 24.58
N GLU A 188 20.31 -48.50 24.49
CA GLU A 188 21.42 -47.84 25.19
C GLU A 188 21.19 -47.79 26.69
N LYS A 189 19.95 -47.55 27.15
CA LYS A 189 19.60 -47.56 28.59
C LYS A 189 19.57 -48.94 29.21
N SER A 190 19.44 -50.02 28.40
CA SER A 190 19.49 -51.42 28.85
C SER A 190 20.91 -51.97 29.00
N SER A 191 21.92 -51.32 28.43
CA SER A 191 23.32 -51.77 28.46
C SER A 191 24.15 -51.12 29.57
N GLU A 192 23.66 -50.13 30.27
CA GLU A 192 24.42 -49.40 31.34
C GLU A 192 24.53 -50.09 32.69
N PRO A 193 23.70 -51.05 33.12
CA PRO A 193 23.80 -51.59 34.47
C PRO A 193 24.87 -52.68 34.68
N LEU A 194 25.58 -53.13 33.66
CA LEU A 194 26.49 -54.30 33.80
C LEU A 194 27.96 -53.99 33.98
N LEU A 195 28.36 -52.71 33.99
CA LEU A 195 29.79 -52.33 34.06
C LEU A 195 30.24 -51.70 35.40
N THR A 196 29.36 -51.55 36.42
CA THR A 196 29.73 -50.92 37.70
C THR A 196 29.84 -51.85 38.87
N ASN A 197 30.02 -53.18 38.65
CA ASN A 197 30.28 -54.07 39.77
C ASN A 197 31.53 -54.95 39.54
N LYS A 198 32.71 -54.30 39.48
CA LYS A 198 33.98 -54.94 39.74
C LYS A 198 35.01 -53.88 40.16
N ASN A 199 35.04 -53.61 41.45
CA ASN A 199 36.15 -53.49 42.42
C ASN A 199 35.69 -52.69 43.60
#